data_8046901f9fffa39da54e20aff99a00e4
#
_entry.id   8046901f9fffa39da54e20aff99a00e4
#
_cell.length_a   1.000
_cell.length_b   1.000
_cell.length_c   1.000
_cell.angle_alpha   90.00
_cell.angle_beta   90.00
_cell.angle_gamma   90.00
#
_symmetry.space_group_name_H-M   'P 1'
#
loop_
_entity.id
_entity.type
_entity.pdbx_description
1 polymer ?
#
loop_
_entity_poly.entity_id
_entity_poly.type
_entity_poly.pdbx_seq_one_letter_code
_entity_poly.pdbx_strand_id
1 'polypeptide(L)'
;GDIFDRGGGAAKIMDRLLTYHSLDIQWGNHDLLWMGAAAGEPACIATVLRNNLRYDNYEILENDYGISLRELVAFADATYTAGESITPLIKAINVLLFKLEGQIIQRHPEFDMTDRLLLDKIDHDTGTVTLADGSVWPLTTNDFPTVDPADPYTLTSQEQHIIDKLVSEFVTADHLHRHIDFLYSHGSMYKVANGNLLFHGCVPLNEDGTFSSMNCLGTWHAGRDYLDFCDHIARRAWRVGDRDALDWMWYLWIGFNSPASGRLVRPQRSE
;
A
#
# COMPACT_ATOMS: atom_id res chain seq x y z
N GLY A 1 -6.56 -4.76 15.15
CA GLY A 1 -5.90 -4.11 14.00
C GLY A 1 -6.86 -3.25 13.21
N ASP A 2 -6.35 -2.69 12.12
CA ASP A 2 -7.06 -1.75 11.25
C ASP A 2 -7.52 -0.47 11.95
N ILE A 3 -6.64 0.07 12.79
CA ILE A 3 -6.87 1.38 13.42
C ILE A 3 -6.90 2.48 12.36
N PHE A 4 -6.10 2.31 11.31
CA PHE A 4 -5.94 3.23 10.17
C PHE A 4 -6.85 2.90 8.97
N ASP A 5 -7.96 2.18 9.15
CA ASP A 5 -8.94 1.96 8.07
C ASP A 5 -9.66 3.28 7.70
N ARG A 6 -10.83 3.26 7.16
CA ARG A 6 -11.53 4.36 6.45
C ARG A 6 -12.02 5.52 7.31
N GLY A 7 -11.89 5.45 8.62
CA GLY A 7 -12.41 6.48 9.52
C GLY A 7 -11.43 7.61 9.82
N GLY A 8 -11.90 8.86 9.89
CA GLY A 8 -11.10 10.05 10.24
C GLY A 8 -10.64 10.13 11.70
N GLY A 9 -10.81 9.05 12.49
CA GLY A 9 -10.49 9.05 13.91
C GLY A 9 -9.17 8.39 14.30
N ALA A 10 -8.39 7.88 13.34
CA ALA A 10 -7.21 7.07 13.64
C ALA A 10 -6.19 7.79 14.54
N ALA A 11 -5.84 9.04 14.24
CA ALA A 11 -4.92 9.82 15.05
C ALA A 11 -5.40 9.96 16.50
N LYS A 12 -6.69 10.27 16.71
CA LYS A 12 -7.29 10.41 18.06
C LYS A 12 -7.33 9.08 18.81
N ILE A 13 -7.57 7.97 18.11
CA ILE A 13 -7.52 6.62 18.68
C ILE A 13 -6.08 6.32 19.12
N MET A 14 -5.09 6.56 18.26
CA MET A 14 -3.69 6.33 18.57
C MET A 14 -3.22 7.19 19.75
N ASP A 15 -3.55 8.49 19.78
CA ASP A 15 -3.26 9.37 20.92
C ASP A 15 -3.81 8.80 22.24
N ARG A 16 -5.01 8.21 22.19
CA ARG A 16 -5.60 7.58 23.37
C ARG A 16 -4.88 6.30 23.74
N LEU A 17 -4.51 5.47 22.78
CA LEU A 17 -3.79 4.21 23.01
C LEU A 17 -2.39 4.43 23.58
N LEU A 18 -1.68 5.49 23.23
CA LEU A 18 -0.38 5.86 23.80
C LEU A 18 -0.41 5.97 25.33
N THR A 19 -1.57 6.23 25.91
CA THR A 19 -1.75 6.36 27.37
C THR A 19 -2.15 5.05 28.07
N TYR A 20 -2.36 3.96 27.32
CA TYR A 20 -2.72 2.65 27.88
C TYR A 20 -1.49 1.83 28.23
N HIS A 21 -1.48 1.26 29.41
CA HIS A 21 -0.35 0.50 29.96
C HIS A 21 -0.41 -1.02 29.68
N SER A 22 -1.53 -1.53 29.21
CA SER A 22 -1.71 -2.97 28.93
C SER A 22 -2.53 -3.13 27.65
N LEU A 23 -1.84 -3.30 26.54
CA LEU A 23 -2.43 -3.38 25.22
C LEU A 23 -1.59 -4.28 24.32
N ASP A 24 -2.28 -5.08 23.51
CA ASP A 24 -1.69 -5.86 22.41
C ASP A 24 -2.45 -5.54 21.13
N ILE A 25 -1.72 -5.35 20.04
CA ILE A 25 -2.29 -5.05 18.73
C ILE A 25 -1.85 -6.13 17.75
N GLN A 26 -2.79 -6.77 17.05
CA GLN A 26 -2.47 -7.54 15.85
C GLN A 26 -2.61 -6.58 14.68
N TRP A 27 -1.50 -6.37 13.94
CA TRP A 27 -1.49 -5.44 12.81
C TRP A 27 -2.47 -5.88 11.72
N GLY A 28 -3.35 -4.98 11.32
CA GLY A 28 -4.17 -5.15 10.15
C GLY A 28 -3.44 -4.66 8.89
N ASN A 29 -4.00 -4.94 7.72
CA ASN A 29 -3.40 -4.51 6.47
C ASN A 29 -3.38 -2.96 6.34
N HIS A 30 -4.39 -2.27 6.84
CA HIS A 30 -4.36 -0.80 6.87
C HIS A 30 -3.29 -0.25 7.82
N ASP A 31 -3.06 -0.89 8.97
CA ASP A 31 -1.98 -0.48 9.87
C ASP A 31 -0.62 -0.67 9.18
N LEU A 32 -0.37 -1.83 8.55
CA LEU A 32 0.86 -2.12 7.79
C LEU A 32 1.07 -1.16 6.62
N LEU A 33 -0.01 -0.75 5.95
CA LEU A 33 0.04 0.25 4.90
C LEU A 33 0.59 1.59 5.41
N TRP A 34 0.07 2.09 6.54
CA TRP A 34 0.55 3.33 7.15
C TRP A 34 1.94 3.19 7.76
N MET A 35 2.27 2.01 8.31
CA MET A 35 3.62 1.69 8.78
C MET A 35 4.63 1.71 7.63
N GLY A 36 4.28 1.16 6.46
CA GLY A 36 5.10 1.22 5.25
C GLY A 36 5.25 2.64 4.71
N ALA A 37 4.18 3.43 4.70
CA ALA A 37 4.21 4.83 4.30
C ALA A 37 5.12 5.67 5.20
N ALA A 38 5.02 5.51 6.53
CA ALA A 38 5.88 6.18 7.49
C ALA A 38 7.35 5.73 7.40
N ALA A 39 7.61 4.48 6.98
CA ALA A 39 8.95 3.99 6.69
C ALA A 39 9.52 4.51 5.36
N GLY A 40 8.71 5.21 4.56
CA GLY A 40 9.12 5.84 3.31
C GLY A 40 8.92 4.95 2.07
N GLU A 41 8.06 3.92 2.13
CA GLU A 41 7.71 3.15 0.92
C GLU A 41 6.77 3.96 0.00
N PRO A 42 7.21 4.32 -1.23
CA PRO A 42 6.44 5.20 -2.10
C PRO A 42 5.07 4.66 -2.52
N ALA A 43 4.95 3.35 -2.79
CA ALA A 43 3.68 2.75 -3.19
C ALA A 43 2.69 2.70 -2.00
N CYS A 44 3.20 2.50 -0.77
CA CYS A 44 2.39 2.63 0.44
C CYS A 44 1.88 4.07 0.62
N ILE A 45 2.76 5.07 0.42
CA ILE A 45 2.38 6.49 0.48
C ILE A 45 1.29 6.80 -0.55
N ALA A 46 1.49 6.45 -1.82
CA ALA A 46 0.50 6.67 -2.87
C ALA A 46 -0.84 5.98 -2.56
N THR A 47 -0.80 4.78 -1.98
CA THR A 47 -2.00 4.04 -1.56
C THR A 47 -2.72 4.72 -0.39
N VAL A 48 -1.97 5.20 0.62
CA VAL A 48 -2.54 5.98 1.73
C VAL A 48 -3.24 7.22 1.20
N LEU A 49 -2.59 7.97 0.32
CA LEU A 49 -3.17 9.18 -0.29
C LEU A 49 -4.43 8.84 -1.08
N ARG A 50 -4.38 7.83 -1.97
CA ARG A 50 -5.54 7.38 -2.76
C ARG A 50 -6.72 6.99 -1.86
N ASN A 51 -6.47 6.20 -0.81
CA ASN A 51 -7.52 5.76 0.10
C ASN A 51 -8.16 6.95 0.83
N ASN A 52 -7.35 7.86 1.38
CA ASN A 52 -7.89 9.01 2.11
C ASN A 52 -8.66 9.97 1.19
N LEU A 53 -8.19 10.21 -0.03
CA LEU A 53 -8.91 11.02 -1.02
C LEU A 53 -10.23 10.36 -1.46
N ARG A 54 -10.24 9.05 -1.67
CA ARG A 54 -11.44 8.30 -2.08
C ARG A 54 -12.55 8.31 -1.03
N TYR A 55 -12.19 8.31 0.25
CA TYR A 55 -13.14 8.30 1.38
C TYR A 55 -13.33 9.68 2.02
N ASP A 56 -12.88 10.74 1.35
CA ASP A 56 -12.97 12.13 1.81
C ASP A 56 -12.41 12.33 3.24
N ASN A 57 -11.28 11.68 3.51
CA ASN A 57 -10.62 11.65 4.80
C ASN A 57 -9.20 12.26 4.79
N TYR A 58 -8.95 13.19 3.87
CA TYR A 58 -7.62 13.81 3.70
C TYR A 58 -7.22 14.72 4.87
N GLU A 59 -8.17 15.15 5.69
CA GLU A 59 -7.89 15.98 6.87
C GLU A 59 -6.92 15.32 7.85
N ILE A 60 -6.90 14.00 7.94
CA ILE A 60 -5.93 13.28 8.79
C ILE A 60 -4.49 13.53 8.34
N LEU A 61 -4.26 13.66 7.04
CA LEU A 61 -2.93 13.92 6.48
C LEU A 61 -2.43 15.32 6.86
N GLU A 62 -3.23 16.35 6.59
CA GLU A 62 -2.82 17.74 6.77
C GLU A 62 -2.97 18.21 8.22
N ASN A 63 -4.13 17.94 8.85
CA ASN A 63 -4.45 18.49 10.17
C ASN A 63 -3.83 17.69 11.32
N ASP A 64 -3.84 16.34 11.21
CA ASP A 64 -3.36 15.48 12.29
C ASP A 64 -1.85 15.20 12.16
N TYR A 65 -1.35 15.00 10.93
CA TYR A 65 0.05 14.61 10.69
C TYR A 65 0.90 15.67 10.02
N GLY A 66 0.33 16.79 9.56
CA GLY A 66 1.06 17.89 8.97
C GLY A 66 1.67 17.58 7.59
N ILE A 67 1.16 16.56 6.90
CA ILE A 67 1.63 16.11 5.58
C ILE A 67 0.99 16.99 4.51
N SER A 68 1.79 17.77 3.79
CA SER A 68 1.31 18.74 2.79
C SER A 68 1.07 18.07 1.42
N LEU A 69 -0.12 18.29 0.86
CA LEU A 69 -0.47 17.83 -0.49
C LEU A 69 -0.34 18.91 -1.58
N ARG A 70 0.14 20.11 -1.25
CA ARG A 70 0.14 21.27 -2.14
C ARG A 70 0.85 21.02 -3.47
N GLU A 71 2.05 20.46 -3.44
CA GLU A 71 2.82 20.23 -4.66
C GLU A 71 2.17 19.16 -5.54
N LEU A 72 1.62 18.12 -4.94
CA LEU A 72 0.86 17.10 -5.64
C LEU A 72 -0.40 17.66 -6.31
N VAL A 73 -1.16 18.51 -5.61
CA VAL A 73 -2.35 19.19 -6.17
C VAL A 73 -1.95 20.07 -7.35
N ALA A 74 -0.92 20.91 -7.18
CA ALA A 74 -0.42 21.79 -8.25
C ALA A 74 0.06 20.98 -9.47
N PHE A 75 0.76 19.87 -9.27
CA PHE A 75 1.18 18.97 -10.33
C PHE A 75 -0.02 18.36 -11.05
N ALA A 76 -1.00 17.86 -10.30
CA ALA A 76 -2.19 17.25 -10.84
C ALA A 76 -3.00 18.22 -11.72
N ASP A 77 -3.26 19.43 -11.23
CA ASP A 77 -4.01 20.46 -11.95
C ASP A 77 -3.29 20.96 -13.21
N ALA A 78 -1.95 20.96 -13.20
CA ALA A 78 -1.15 21.33 -14.37
C ALA A 78 -1.05 20.23 -15.42
N THR A 79 -1.24 18.96 -15.03
CA THR A 79 -0.91 17.79 -15.86
C THR A 79 -2.15 17.08 -16.39
N TYR A 80 -3.20 16.97 -15.59
CA TYR A 80 -4.39 16.17 -15.90
C TYR A 80 -5.63 17.05 -16.06
N THR A 81 -6.52 16.62 -16.96
CA THR A 81 -7.83 17.28 -17.12
C THR A 81 -8.89 16.63 -16.23
N ALA A 82 -9.82 17.42 -15.70
CA ALA A 82 -10.96 16.89 -14.95
C ALA A 82 -11.85 16.02 -15.88
N GLY A 83 -12.25 14.85 -15.39
CA GLY A 83 -13.26 14.01 -16.02
C GLY A 83 -14.63 14.20 -15.37
N GLU A 84 -15.68 13.54 -15.90
CA GLU A 84 -17.03 13.63 -15.34
C GLU A 84 -17.13 13.15 -13.89
N SER A 85 -16.35 12.15 -13.52
CA SER A 85 -16.40 11.51 -12.20
C SER A 85 -15.03 11.37 -11.50
N ILE A 86 -13.96 11.93 -12.08
CA ILE A 86 -12.61 11.79 -11.54
C ILE A 86 -11.86 13.13 -11.61
N THR A 87 -11.33 13.56 -10.48
CA THR A 87 -10.55 14.81 -10.40
C THR A 87 -9.12 14.62 -10.92
N PRO A 88 -8.42 15.71 -11.34
CA PRO A 88 -7.01 15.66 -11.71
C PRO A 88 -6.15 15.02 -10.62
N LEU A 89 -6.41 15.34 -9.36
CA LEU A 89 -5.68 14.80 -8.21
C LEU A 89 -5.81 13.27 -8.09
N ILE A 90 -7.02 12.73 -8.25
CA ILE A 90 -7.24 11.28 -8.20
C ILE A 90 -6.59 10.58 -9.40
N LYS A 91 -6.61 11.21 -10.59
CA LYS A 91 -5.88 10.68 -11.77
C LYS A 91 -4.39 10.61 -11.50
N ALA A 92 -3.80 11.72 -11.04
CA ALA A 92 -2.36 11.80 -10.73
C ALA A 92 -1.95 10.70 -9.75
N ILE A 93 -2.66 10.57 -8.63
CA ILE A 93 -2.37 9.54 -7.62
C ILE A 93 -2.51 8.12 -8.18
N ASN A 94 -3.54 7.84 -8.99
CA ASN A 94 -3.71 6.52 -9.58
C ASN A 94 -2.56 6.18 -10.54
N VAL A 95 -2.13 7.12 -11.40
CA VAL A 95 -1.01 6.89 -12.32
C VAL A 95 0.29 6.67 -11.54
N LEU A 96 0.59 7.52 -10.55
CA LEU A 96 1.75 7.36 -9.67
C LEU A 96 1.74 5.99 -8.99
N LEU A 97 0.60 5.61 -8.41
CA LEU A 97 0.43 4.32 -7.74
C LEU A 97 0.69 3.15 -8.68
N PHE A 98 0.07 3.12 -9.87
CA PHE A 98 0.28 2.03 -10.83
C PHE A 98 1.73 1.93 -11.31
N LYS A 99 2.43 3.05 -11.49
CA LYS A 99 3.86 3.04 -11.82
C LYS A 99 4.69 2.43 -10.67
N LEU A 100 4.46 2.86 -9.44
CA LEU A 100 5.18 2.39 -8.26
C LEU A 100 4.90 0.90 -7.96
N GLU A 101 3.63 0.48 -8.04
CA GLU A 101 3.24 -0.94 -7.92
C GLU A 101 3.93 -1.78 -9.00
N GLY A 102 3.92 -1.31 -10.26
CA GLY A 102 4.57 -2.00 -11.37
C GLY A 102 6.07 -2.18 -11.15
N GLN A 103 6.76 -1.17 -10.63
CA GLN A 103 8.18 -1.27 -10.27
C GLN A 103 8.45 -2.32 -9.19
N ILE A 104 7.59 -2.41 -8.15
CA ILE A 104 7.70 -3.44 -7.11
C ILE A 104 7.51 -4.83 -7.71
N ILE A 105 6.44 -5.03 -8.50
CA ILE A 105 6.12 -6.32 -9.12
C ILE A 105 7.26 -6.79 -10.04
N GLN A 106 7.88 -5.87 -10.79
CA GLN A 106 9.03 -6.19 -11.64
C GLN A 106 10.29 -6.57 -10.84
N ARG A 107 10.50 -5.98 -9.64
CA ARG A 107 11.62 -6.36 -8.75
C ARG A 107 11.39 -7.67 -8.02
N HIS A 108 10.13 -8.02 -7.75
CA HIS A 108 9.73 -9.15 -6.93
C HIS A 108 8.79 -10.11 -7.70
N PRO A 109 9.30 -10.86 -8.69
CA PRO A 109 8.48 -11.83 -9.43
C PRO A 109 7.89 -12.92 -8.53
N GLU A 110 8.50 -13.18 -7.37
CA GLU A 110 8.00 -14.11 -6.35
C GLU A 110 6.67 -13.68 -5.70
N PHE A 111 6.27 -12.42 -5.84
CA PHE A 111 4.97 -11.93 -5.35
C PHE A 111 3.80 -12.47 -6.19
N ASP A 112 4.07 -12.95 -7.41
CA ASP A 112 3.08 -13.51 -8.34
C ASP A 112 1.87 -12.57 -8.57
N MET A 113 2.18 -11.31 -8.88
CA MET A 113 1.19 -10.23 -9.02
C MET A 113 1.22 -9.56 -10.41
N THR A 114 1.68 -10.26 -11.44
CA THR A 114 1.79 -9.71 -12.80
C THR A 114 0.45 -9.37 -13.45
N ASP A 115 -0.65 -9.91 -12.93
CA ASP A 115 -2.02 -9.55 -13.31
C ASP A 115 -2.37 -8.09 -12.99
N ARG A 116 -1.63 -7.46 -12.08
CA ARG A 116 -1.76 -6.05 -11.70
C ARG A 116 -0.93 -5.10 -12.57
N LEU A 117 -0.11 -5.61 -13.46
CA LEU A 117 0.56 -4.80 -14.46
C LEU A 117 -0.46 -4.41 -15.54
N LEU A 118 -0.99 -3.19 -15.46
CA LEU A 118 -2.09 -2.72 -16.32
C LEU A 118 -1.68 -1.61 -17.28
N LEU A 119 -0.65 -0.80 -16.96
CA LEU A 119 -0.25 0.33 -17.80
C LEU A 119 0.30 -0.10 -19.17
N ASP A 120 0.97 -1.24 -19.23
CA ASP A 120 1.47 -1.86 -20.47
C ASP A 120 0.39 -2.57 -21.31
N LYS A 121 -0.85 -2.66 -20.77
CA LYS A 121 -1.99 -3.31 -21.42
C LYS A 121 -3.03 -2.31 -21.95
N ILE A 122 -2.73 -1.02 -21.84
CA ILE A 122 -3.59 0.05 -22.34
C ILE A 122 -3.35 0.21 -23.85
N ASP A 123 -4.43 0.13 -24.61
CA ASP A 123 -4.47 0.60 -25.99
C ASP A 123 -4.92 2.07 -26.00
N HIS A 124 -3.98 2.96 -26.22
CA HIS A 124 -4.22 4.39 -26.22
C HIS A 124 -5.02 4.88 -27.43
N ASP A 125 -5.01 4.12 -28.54
CA ASP A 125 -5.76 4.47 -29.76
C ASP A 125 -7.26 4.21 -29.58
N THR A 126 -7.59 3.09 -28.93
CA THR A 126 -9.00 2.68 -28.71
C THR A 126 -9.52 3.11 -27.33
N GLY A 127 -8.65 3.52 -26.41
CA GLY A 127 -9.02 3.84 -25.03
C GLY A 127 -9.52 2.62 -24.26
N THR A 128 -8.85 1.47 -24.44
CA THR A 128 -9.24 0.21 -23.78
C THR A 128 -8.07 -0.41 -23.01
N VAL A 129 -8.37 -1.30 -22.07
CA VAL A 129 -7.40 -2.13 -21.38
C VAL A 129 -7.75 -3.60 -21.56
N THR A 130 -6.74 -4.44 -21.82
CA THR A 130 -6.89 -5.90 -21.95
C THR A 130 -6.43 -6.56 -20.63
N LEU A 131 -7.33 -7.26 -19.96
CA LEU A 131 -7.01 -7.98 -18.71
C LEU A 131 -6.36 -9.34 -18.98
N ALA A 132 -5.80 -9.96 -17.93
CA ALA A 132 -5.10 -11.24 -18.01
C ALA A 132 -5.97 -12.40 -18.53
N ASP A 133 -7.29 -12.34 -18.34
CA ASP A 133 -8.25 -13.31 -18.85
C ASP A 133 -8.62 -13.08 -20.33
N GLY A 134 -8.01 -12.10 -20.99
CA GLY A 134 -8.29 -11.71 -22.36
C GLY A 134 -9.51 -10.81 -22.54
N SER A 135 -10.22 -10.45 -21.50
CA SER A 135 -11.32 -9.49 -21.56
C SER A 135 -10.83 -8.08 -21.85
N VAL A 136 -11.57 -7.35 -22.68
CA VAL A 136 -11.27 -5.95 -23.08
C VAL A 136 -12.30 -5.02 -22.47
N TRP A 137 -11.83 -4.01 -21.77
CA TRP A 137 -12.68 -3.04 -21.07
C TRP A 137 -12.40 -1.62 -21.53
N PRO A 138 -13.42 -0.80 -21.77
CA PRO A 138 -13.23 0.61 -22.06
C PRO A 138 -12.72 1.34 -20.81
N LEU A 139 -11.77 2.25 -21.01
CA LEU A 139 -11.31 3.16 -19.98
C LEU A 139 -12.30 4.33 -19.84
N THR A 140 -12.52 4.78 -18.61
CA THR A 140 -13.33 5.99 -18.36
C THR A 140 -12.61 7.28 -18.76
N THR A 141 -11.29 7.21 -18.95
CA THR A 141 -10.46 8.29 -19.47
C THR A 141 -9.28 7.71 -20.23
N ASN A 142 -8.84 8.39 -21.28
CA ASN A 142 -7.61 8.09 -22.03
C ASN A 142 -6.55 9.19 -21.84
N ASP A 143 -6.66 9.94 -20.74
CA ASP A 143 -5.78 11.06 -20.38
C ASP A 143 -4.64 10.56 -19.47
N PHE A 144 -3.56 10.06 -20.12
CA PHE A 144 -2.36 9.54 -19.45
C PHE A 144 -1.09 10.27 -19.93
N PRO A 145 -0.98 11.60 -19.74
CA PRO A 145 0.07 12.42 -20.34
C PRO A 145 1.48 12.10 -19.85
N THR A 146 1.61 11.42 -18.72
CA THR A 146 2.90 11.06 -18.12
C THR A 146 3.28 9.59 -18.32
N VAL A 147 2.43 8.79 -18.97
CA VAL A 147 2.70 7.38 -19.24
C VAL A 147 3.33 7.25 -20.63
N ASP A 148 4.59 6.79 -20.68
CA ASP A 148 5.24 6.40 -21.93
C ASP A 148 4.84 4.95 -22.27
N PRO A 149 4.16 4.69 -23.39
CA PRO A 149 3.79 3.32 -23.78
C PRO A 149 4.98 2.37 -23.95
N ALA A 150 6.18 2.89 -24.23
CA ALA A 150 7.41 2.08 -24.35
C ALA A 150 8.03 1.72 -23.00
N ASP A 151 7.77 2.52 -21.96
CA ASP A 151 8.26 2.30 -20.59
C ASP A 151 7.23 2.83 -19.57
N PRO A 152 6.08 2.15 -19.43
CA PRO A 152 4.92 2.71 -18.76
C PRO A 152 5.07 2.83 -17.24
N TYR A 153 6.05 2.16 -16.63
CA TYR A 153 6.26 2.14 -15.19
C TYR A 153 7.35 3.10 -14.70
N THR A 154 8.09 3.74 -15.60
CA THR A 154 9.08 4.74 -15.22
C THR A 154 8.41 6.07 -14.87
N LEU A 155 8.79 6.64 -13.72
CA LEU A 155 8.36 7.97 -13.31
C LEU A 155 9.04 9.03 -14.17
N THR A 156 8.30 10.06 -14.57
CA THR A 156 8.91 11.27 -15.12
C THR A 156 9.72 12.00 -14.02
N SER A 157 10.63 12.89 -14.42
CA SER A 157 11.41 13.66 -13.45
C SER A 157 10.53 14.49 -12.49
N GLN A 158 9.38 14.96 -12.98
CA GLN A 158 8.43 15.71 -12.17
C GLN A 158 7.68 14.80 -11.18
N GLU A 159 7.24 13.64 -11.64
CA GLU A 159 6.63 12.62 -10.77
C GLU A 159 7.61 12.14 -9.68
N GLN A 160 8.88 11.90 -10.06
CA GLN A 160 9.91 11.53 -9.09
C GLN A 160 10.10 12.62 -8.03
N HIS A 161 10.15 13.89 -8.43
CA HIS A 161 10.24 15.00 -7.48
C HIS A 161 9.05 15.03 -6.51
N ILE A 162 7.82 14.82 -6.99
CA ILE A 162 6.62 14.76 -6.15
C ILE A 162 6.70 13.60 -5.15
N ILE A 163 7.12 12.42 -5.62
CA ILE A 163 7.28 11.24 -4.76
C ILE A 163 8.36 11.48 -3.70
N ASP A 164 9.52 12.02 -4.07
CA ASP A 164 10.60 12.32 -3.12
C ASP A 164 10.14 13.31 -2.05
N LYS A 165 9.35 14.29 -2.43
CA LYS A 165 8.76 15.26 -1.52
C LYS A 165 7.78 14.60 -0.55
N LEU A 166 6.86 13.77 -1.07
CA LEU A 166 5.90 13.02 -0.24
C LEU A 166 6.62 12.07 0.73
N VAL A 167 7.63 11.34 0.26
CA VAL A 167 8.48 10.50 1.13
C VAL A 167 9.07 11.34 2.26
N SER A 168 9.65 12.50 1.95
CA SER A 168 10.20 13.41 2.96
C SER A 168 9.14 13.85 3.97
N GLU A 169 7.92 14.19 3.52
CA GLU A 169 6.82 14.61 4.40
C GLU A 169 6.42 13.47 5.36
N PHE A 170 6.27 12.24 4.85
CA PHE A 170 5.88 11.09 5.69
C PHE A 170 6.96 10.69 6.69
N VAL A 171 8.24 10.63 6.27
CA VAL A 171 9.36 10.22 7.14
C VAL A 171 9.77 11.29 8.16
N THR A 172 9.29 12.52 8.03
CA THR A 172 9.56 13.60 9.00
C THR A 172 8.34 13.99 9.83
N ALA A 173 7.20 13.33 9.66
CA ALA A 173 5.97 13.62 10.40
C ALA A 173 6.05 13.07 11.84
N ASP A 174 6.55 13.85 12.79
CA ASP A 174 6.79 13.44 14.18
C ASP A 174 5.58 12.79 14.86
N HIS A 175 4.37 13.32 14.64
CA HIS A 175 3.15 12.77 15.24
C HIS A 175 2.83 11.38 14.67
N LEU A 176 2.97 11.20 13.35
CA LEU A 176 2.83 9.89 12.72
C LEU A 176 3.87 8.91 13.24
N HIS A 177 5.15 9.33 13.31
CA HIS A 177 6.23 8.46 13.79
C HIS A 177 5.99 7.97 15.22
N ARG A 178 5.51 8.81 16.12
CA ARG A 178 5.15 8.37 17.50
C ARG A 178 4.06 7.29 17.49
N HIS A 179 3.07 7.40 16.63
CA HIS A 179 2.01 6.41 16.48
C HIS A 179 2.54 5.10 15.89
N ILE A 180 3.40 5.18 14.89
CA ILE A 180 3.99 4.01 14.25
C ILE A 180 4.98 3.31 15.19
N ASP A 181 5.81 4.03 15.94
CA ASP A 181 6.67 3.45 16.99
C ASP A 181 5.84 2.69 18.04
N PHE A 182 4.66 3.22 18.40
CA PHE A 182 3.76 2.54 19.30
C PHE A 182 3.20 1.24 18.70
N LEU A 183 2.80 1.24 17.41
CA LEU A 183 2.37 0.03 16.73
C LEU A 183 3.48 -1.04 16.72
N TYR A 184 4.74 -0.64 16.48
CA TYR A 184 5.87 -1.58 16.51
C TYR A 184 6.19 -2.09 17.92
N SER A 185 6.03 -1.27 18.95
CA SER A 185 6.34 -1.65 20.33
C SER A 185 5.26 -2.51 21.01
N HIS A 186 4.00 -2.34 20.62
CA HIS A 186 2.83 -3.01 21.25
C HIS A 186 2.09 -3.95 20.29
N GLY A 187 2.54 -4.05 19.03
CA GLY A 187 1.91 -4.84 17.98
C GLY A 187 2.80 -5.92 17.40
N SER A 188 2.15 -6.83 16.69
CA SER A 188 2.78 -7.93 15.96
C SER A 188 1.83 -8.48 14.89
N MET A 189 2.35 -9.32 13.97
CA MET A 189 1.52 -10.02 13.00
C MET A 189 0.53 -10.98 13.67
N TYR A 190 0.90 -11.59 14.78
CA TYR A 190 0.04 -12.49 15.55
C TYR A 190 0.45 -12.53 17.02
N LYS A 191 -0.44 -13.06 17.86
CA LYS A 191 -0.16 -13.36 19.27
C LYS A 191 -0.79 -14.68 19.66
N VAL A 192 -0.08 -15.45 20.49
CA VAL A 192 -0.65 -16.64 21.15
C VAL A 192 -0.97 -16.28 22.59
N ALA A 193 -2.24 -16.40 22.96
CA ALA A 193 -2.70 -16.11 24.33
C ALA A 193 -3.76 -17.11 24.75
N ASN A 194 -3.59 -17.73 25.93
CA ASN A 194 -4.52 -18.72 26.49
C ASN A 194 -4.84 -19.89 25.53
N GLY A 195 -3.84 -20.35 24.76
CA GLY A 195 -4.03 -21.41 23.78
C GLY A 195 -4.74 -21.00 22.48
N ASN A 196 -5.05 -19.70 22.32
CA ASN A 196 -5.62 -19.15 21.08
C ASN A 196 -4.58 -18.45 20.27
N LEU A 197 -4.64 -18.61 18.93
CA LEU A 197 -3.89 -17.83 17.96
C LEU A 197 -4.74 -16.61 17.56
N LEU A 198 -4.22 -15.43 17.83
CA LEU A 198 -4.84 -14.13 17.50
C LEU A 198 -4.07 -13.52 16.33
N PHE A 199 -4.75 -13.22 15.24
CA PHE A 199 -4.20 -12.58 14.05
C PHE A 199 -5.29 -11.80 13.34
N HIS A 200 -4.93 -10.92 12.40
CA HIS A 200 -5.92 -10.05 11.75
C HIS A 200 -6.58 -10.69 10.52
N GLY A 201 -5.80 -11.07 9.52
CA GLY A 201 -6.33 -11.53 8.22
C GLY A 201 -6.44 -13.05 8.12
N CYS A 202 -5.41 -13.73 7.66
CA CYS A 202 -5.43 -15.17 7.44
C CYS A 202 -4.08 -15.85 7.73
N VAL A 203 -4.12 -17.17 7.82
CA VAL A 203 -2.96 -18.04 7.63
C VAL A 203 -3.14 -18.71 6.27
N PRO A 204 -2.26 -18.48 5.27
CA PRO A 204 -2.44 -19.03 3.94
C PRO A 204 -2.45 -20.56 3.94
N LEU A 205 -3.46 -21.15 3.31
CA LEU A 205 -3.65 -22.61 3.20
C LEU A 205 -3.81 -23.01 1.74
N ASN A 206 -3.36 -24.21 1.41
CA ASN A 206 -3.68 -24.91 0.18
C ASN A 206 -5.10 -25.50 0.25
N GLU A 207 -5.65 -25.92 -0.90
CA GLU A 207 -6.98 -26.52 -0.97
C GLU A 207 -7.14 -27.80 -0.12
N ASP A 208 -6.05 -28.53 0.11
CA ASP A 208 -6.01 -29.73 0.96
C ASP A 208 -5.90 -29.42 2.46
N GLY A 209 -5.87 -28.14 2.84
CA GLY A 209 -5.75 -27.69 4.22
C GLY A 209 -4.33 -27.66 4.77
N THR A 210 -3.31 -27.99 3.99
CA THR A 210 -1.90 -27.81 4.37
C THR A 210 -1.50 -26.34 4.30
N PHE A 211 -0.46 -25.92 5.03
CA PHE A 211 0.04 -24.54 4.95
C PHE A 211 0.61 -24.26 3.56
N SER A 212 0.15 -23.16 2.95
CA SER A 212 0.74 -22.65 1.72
C SER A 212 2.14 -22.08 2.00
N SER A 213 3.08 -22.39 1.11
CA SER A 213 4.45 -21.89 1.20
C SER A 213 4.62 -20.65 0.34
N MET A 214 5.39 -19.66 0.86
CA MET A 214 5.77 -18.44 0.17
C MET A 214 7.29 -18.35 0.04
N ASN A 215 7.78 -17.98 -1.14
CA ASN A 215 9.20 -17.65 -1.33
C ASN A 215 9.45 -16.24 -0.77
N CYS A 216 10.21 -16.16 0.30
CA CYS A 216 10.54 -14.93 1.00
C CYS A 216 12.03 -14.65 0.84
N LEU A 217 12.37 -13.80 -0.12
CA LEU A 217 13.78 -13.44 -0.41
C LEU A 217 14.69 -14.66 -0.64
N GLY A 218 14.19 -15.66 -1.40
CA GLY A 218 14.93 -16.87 -1.73
C GLY A 218 14.80 -18.03 -0.73
N THR A 219 14.07 -17.84 0.38
CA THR A 219 13.78 -18.89 1.36
C THR A 219 12.28 -19.17 1.42
N TRP A 220 11.91 -20.45 1.44
CA TRP A 220 10.49 -20.85 1.55
C TRP A 220 10.04 -20.91 2.99
N HIS A 221 8.95 -20.22 3.31
CA HIS A 221 8.31 -20.19 4.62
C HIS A 221 6.84 -20.60 4.52
N ALA A 222 6.31 -21.24 5.56
CA ALA A 222 4.92 -21.64 5.65
C ALA A 222 4.41 -21.56 7.09
N GLY A 223 3.10 -21.41 7.27
CA GLY A 223 2.47 -21.40 8.58
C GLY A 223 3.09 -20.36 9.53
N ARG A 224 3.55 -20.81 10.71
CA ARG A 224 4.16 -19.92 11.70
C ARG A 224 5.43 -19.22 11.20
N ASP A 225 6.32 -19.95 10.53
CA ASP A 225 7.57 -19.37 10.02
C ASP A 225 7.30 -18.23 9.04
N TYR A 226 6.20 -18.32 8.28
CA TYR A 226 5.81 -17.24 7.39
C TYR A 226 5.27 -16.01 8.15
N LEU A 227 4.48 -16.22 9.20
CA LEU A 227 4.04 -15.12 10.07
C LEU A 227 5.22 -14.43 10.77
N ASP A 228 6.18 -15.23 11.25
CA ASP A 228 7.41 -14.73 11.89
C ASP A 228 8.28 -13.95 10.88
N PHE A 229 8.38 -14.40 9.63
CA PHE A 229 9.04 -13.66 8.56
C PHE A 229 8.34 -12.31 8.31
N CYS A 230 7.00 -12.31 8.19
CA CYS A 230 6.23 -11.08 7.94
C CYS A 230 6.40 -10.06 9.08
N ASP A 231 6.43 -10.50 10.33
CA ASP A 231 6.72 -9.63 11.48
C ASP A 231 8.15 -9.06 11.40
N HIS A 232 9.12 -9.92 11.08
CA HIS A 232 10.52 -9.54 10.96
C HIS A 232 10.78 -8.53 9.84
N ILE A 233 10.20 -8.76 8.65
CA ILE A 233 10.42 -7.88 7.49
C ILE A 233 9.79 -6.51 7.71
N ALA A 234 8.61 -6.45 8.36
CA ALA A 234 7.99 -5.18 8.73
C ALA A 234 8.88 -4.38 9.69
N ARG A 235 9.45 -5.02 10.70
CA ARG A 235 10.38 -4.37 11.63
C ARG A 235 11.70 -3.97 10.95
N ARG A 236 12.17 -4.73 9.97
CA ARG A 236 13.36 -4.41 9.17
C ARG A 236 13.10 -3.18 8.29
N ALA A 237 11.93 -3.07 7.68
CA ALA A 237 11.53 -1.87 6.93
C ALA A 237 11.62 -0.60 7.79
N TRP A 238 11.12 -0.64 9.03
CA TRP A 238 11.18 0.48 9.96
C TRP A 238 12.58 0.83 10.45
N ARG A 239 13.39 -0.18 10.76
CA ARG A 239 14.69 0.04 11.40
C ARG A 239 15.82 0.30 10.42
N VAL A 240 15.78 -0.33 9.25
CA VAL A 240 16.85 -0.33 8.25
C VAL A 240 16.45 0.43 7.01
N GLY A 241 15.18 0.28 6.57
CA GLY A 241 14.65 0.97 5.39
C GLY A 241 15.28 0.51 4.08
N ASP A 242 15.78 -0.72 4.01
CA ASP A 242 16.29 -1.26 2.74
C ASP A 242 15.17 -1.59 1.77
N ARG A 243 15.51 -1.61 0.47
CA ARG A 243 14.52 -1.68 -0.60
C ARG A 243 13.61 -2.92 -0.50
N ASP A 244 14.18 -4.10 -0.27
CA ASP A 244 13.39 -5.33 -0.19
C ASP A 244 12.38 -5.28 0.97
N ALA A 245 12.81 -4.79 2.14
CA ALA A 245 11.93 -4.69 3.30
C ALA A 245 10.80 -3.67 3.07
N LEU A 246 11.09 -2.55 2.41
CA LEU A 246 10.09 -1.56 2.04
C LEU A 246 9.08 -2.13 1.02
N ASP A 247 9.54 -2.79 -0.04
CA ASP A 247 8.67 -3.42 -1.04
C ASP A 247 7.76 -4.49 -0.40
N TRP A 248 8.26 -5.23 0.59
CA TRP A 248 7.46 -6.17 1.36
C TRP A 248 6.35 -5.50 2.17
N MET A 249 6.49 -4.24 2.64
CA MET A 249 5.41 -3.53 3.31
C MET A 249 4.21 -3.33 2.38
N TRP A 250 4.46 -2.99 1.11
CA TRP A 250 3.40 -2.93 0.11
C TRP A 250 2.79 -4.30 -0.16
N TYR A 251 3.60 -5.38 -0.25
CA TYR A 251 3.07 -6.73 -0.39
C TYR A 251 2.19 -7.14 0.80
N LEU A 252 2.57 -6.81 2.03
CA LEU A 252 1.76 -7.10 3.21
C LEU A 252 0.41 -6.38 3.19
N TRP A 253 0.33 -5.22 2.56
CA TRP A 253 -0.94 -4.52 2.35
C TRP A 253 -1.88 -5.29 1.42
N ILE A 254 -1.41 -5.80 0.27
CA ILE A 254 -2.28 -6.20 -0.83
C ILE A 254 -1.97 -7.60 -1.41
N GLY A 255 -0.87 -8.21 -1.02
CA GLY A 255 -0.42 -9.49 -1.57
C GLY A 255 -1.45 -10.60 -1.38
N PHE A 256 -1.52 -11.49 -2.37
CA PHE A 256 -2.46 -12.61 -2.38
C PHE A 256 -2.34 -13.50 -1.14
N ASN A 257 -1.10 -13.86 -0.78
CA ASN A 257 -0.80 -14.67 0.39
C ASN A 257 -0.42 -13.84 1.62
N SER A 258 -0.73 -12.54 1.64
CA SER A 258 -0.46 -11.70 2.80
C SER A 258 -1.31 -12.15 3.99
N PRO A 259 -0.71 -12.45 5.14
CA PRO A 259 -1.45 -12.84 6.33
C PRO A 259 -2.26 -11.69 6.93
N ALA A 260 -2.01 -10.45 6.50
CA ALA A 260 -2.76 -9.29 6.96
C ALA A 260 -3.98 -8.97 6.09
N SER A 261 -3.96 -9.28 4.78
CA SER A 261 -5.02 -8.82 3.86
C SER A 261 -6.27 -9.70 3.83
N GLY A 262 -6.17 -10.97 4.18
CA GLY A 262 -7.32 -11.90 4.24
C GLY A 262 -8.11 -12.03 2.93
N ARG A 263 -7.50 -11.77 1.77
CA ARG A 263 -8.21 -11.70 0.50
C ARG A 263 -8.65 -13.06 0.00
N LEU A 264 -9.96 -13.25 -0.07
CA LEU A 264 -10.58 -14.11 -1.09
C LEU A 264 -10.42 -13.41 -2.44
N VAL A 265 -9.77 -14.09 -3.38
CA VAL A 265 -9.44 -13.60 -4.72
C VAL A 265 -10.69 -13.20 -5.50
N ARG A 266 -10.91 -11.92 -5.64
CA ARG A 266 -11.56 -11.39 -6.84
C ARG A 266 -10.69 -10.24 -7.32
N PRO A 267 -10.34 -10.16 -8.63
CA PRO A 267 -9.73 -8.96 -9.15
C PRO A 267 -10.62 -7.81 -8.75
N GLN A 268 -10.07 -6.84 -8.00
CA GLN A 268 -10.79 -5.61 -7.77
C GLN A 268 -10.91 -4.96 -9.15
N ARG A 269 -12.13 -4.89 -9.65
CA ARG A 269 -12.45 -3.92 -10.68
C ARG A 269 -12.05 -2.57 -10.09
N SER A 270 -11.01 -1.97 -10.65
CA SER A 270 -10.75 -0.56 -10.42
C SER A 270 -11.92 0.18 -11.06
N GLU A 271 -12.86 0.64 -10.25
CA GLU A 271 -13.84 1.62 -10.66
C GLU A 271 -13.16 2.94 -10.97
#